data_7ffd81665485ec6bc5122ed7a7a0dd85
#
_entry.id   7ffd81665485ec6bc5122ed7a7a0dd85
#
_cell.length_a   1.000
_cell.length_b   1.000
_cell.length_c   1.000
_cell.angle_alpha   90.00
_cell.angle_beta   90.00
_cell.angle_gamma   90.00
#
_symmetry.space_group_name_H-M   'P 1'
#
loop_
_entity.id
_entity.type
_entity.pdbx_description
1 polymer ?
#
loop_
_entity_poly.entity_id
_entity_poly.type
_entity_poly.pdbx_seq_one_letter_code
_entity_poly.pdbx_strand_id
1 'polypeptide(L)'
;MTKLVILDRDGVINQDSDNYIKTVDEWIPLPGSIDAIARLNRAGYSVVVATNQSGIGRGLFDLDDLEAMHEKLSGLLAQQGAELAGIFYCPHTPDDHCHCRKPAPGLIDAIASEFGVSLNGVPLIGDSLRDLQAGLSHQCTPILVRTGKGTATEKKLSSQPEIELQQAPVFDDLDQAVDYLLAQDKDKDKDKDKDKDKDKDKD
;
A
#
# COMPACT_ATOMS: atom_id res chain seq x y z
N MET A 1 9.50 15.76 -8.00
CA MET A 1 8.26 15.38 -7.29
C MET A 1 8.57 14.13 -6.48
N THR A 2 8.18 14.07 -5.21
CA THR A 2 8.37 12.89 -4.37
C THR A 2 7.51 11.75 -4.93
N LYS A 3 8.12 10.62 -5.27
CA LYS A 3 7.38 9.42 -5.67
C LYS A 3 6.80 8.80 -4.40
N LEU A 4 5.49 8.66 -4.30
CA LEU A 4 4.80 8.06 -3.16
C LEU A 4 4.18 6.72 -3.58
N VAL A 5 4.15 5.76 -2.66
CA VAL A 5 3.36 4.53 -2.77
C VAL A 5 2.70 4.24 -1.44
N ILE A 6 1.44 3.81 -1.48
CA ILE A 6 0.65 3.47 -0.30
C ILE A 6 0.44 1.96 -0.28
N LEU A 7 0.76 1.33 0.85
CA LEU A 7 0.61 -0.11 1.07
C LEU A 7 -0.38 -0.39 2.21
N ASP A 8 -1.21 -1.41 2.06
CA ASP A 8 -1.79 -2.03 3.26
C ASP A 8 -0.71 -2.85 3.97
N ARG A 9 -0.96 -3.21 5.23
CA ARG A 9 -0.03 -3.96 6.06
C ARG A 9 -0.33 -5.46 6.02
N ASP A 10 -1.46 -5.86 6.60
CA ASP A 10 -1.84 -7.27 6.74
C ASP A 10 -2.30 -7.84 5.40
N GLY A 11 -1.69 -8.92 4.96
CA GLY A 11 -1.93 -9.51 3.64
C GLY A 11 -1.11 -8.91 2.49
N VAL A 12 -0.39 -7.82 2.73
CA VAL A 12 0.51 -7.18 1.74
C VAL A 12 1.97 -7.23 2.20
N ILE A 13 2.25 -6.73 3.40
CA ILE A 13 3.61 -6.73 3.98
C ILE A 13 3.83 -7.96 4.84
N ASN A 14 2.85 -8.33 5.66
CA ASN A 14 2.88 -9.50 6.54
C ASN A 14 1.68 -10.42 6.30
N GLN A 15 1.79 -11.64 6.79
CA GLN A 15 0.69 -12.61 6.76
C GLN A 15 -0.56 -12.02 7.41
N ASP A 16 -1.72 -12.25 6.80
CA ASP A 16 -3.02 -11.89 7.38
C ASP A 16 -3.57 -13.04 8.26
N SER A 17 -4.46 -12.71 9.18
CA SER A 17 -5.15 -13.67 10.03
C SER A 17 -6.59 -13.25 10.29
N ASP A 18 -7.53 -14.19 10.16
CA ASP A 18 -8.92 -13.97 10.55
C ASP A 18 -9.09 -13.80 12.07
N ASN A 19 -8.07 -14.21 12.85
CA ASN A 19 -8.01 -14.06 14.32
C ASN A 19 -7.20 -12.82 14.74
N TYR A 20 -6.93 -11.90 13.82
CA TYR A 20 -6.07 -10.72 13.99
C TYR A 20 -4.58 -11.08 14.23
N ILE A 21 -3.71 -10.14 13.97
CA ILE A 21 -2.30 -10.18 14.35
C ILE A 21 -2.18 -9.30 15.61
N LYS A 22 -1.92 -9.93 16.76
CA LYS A 22 -2.05 -9.31 18.08
C LYS A 22 -0.73 -9.06 18.79
N THR A 23 0.31 -9.79 18.38
CA THR A 23 1.61 -9.73 19.03
C THR A 23 2.74 -9.66 18.02
N VAL A 24 3.92 -9.25 18.47
CA VAL A 24 5.16 -9.23 17.68
C VAL A 24 5.49 -10.63 17.12
N ASP A 25 5.22 -11.70 17.88
CA ASP A 25 5.51 -13.08 17.45
C ASP A 25 4.56 -13.54 16.35
N GLU A 26 3.29 -13.10 16.38
CA GLU A 26 2.30 -13.39 15.33
C GLU A 26 2.56 -12.57 14.05
N TRP A 27 3.29 -11.48 14.16
CA TRP A 27 3.60 -10.64 13.00
C TRP A 27 4.76 -11.26 12.19
N ILE A 28 4.45 -11.86 11.06
CA ILE A 28 5.39 -12.57 10.18
C ILE A 28 5.38 -11.90 8.81
N PRO A 29 6.51 -11.35 8.32
CA PRO A 29 6.56 -10.75 6.99
C PRO A 29 6.28 -11.80 5.91
N LEU A 30 5.60 -11.38 4.83
CA LEU A 30 5.46 -12.20 3.64
C LEU A 30 6.82 -12.33 2.92
N PRO A 31 7.09 -13.47 2.28
CA PRO A 31 8.30 -13.64 1.50
C PRO A 31 8.47 -12.50 0.48
N GLY A 32 9.66 -11.91 0.42
CA GLY A 32 9.99 -10.84 -0.52
C GLY A 32 9.46 -9.44 -0.14
N SER A 33 8.52 -9.30 0.80
CA SER A 33 7.87 -8.00 1.09
C SER A 33 8.85 -6.93 1.60
N ILE A 34 9.79 -7.31 2.46
CA ILE A 34 10.80 -6.39 3.01
C ILE A 34 11.77 -5.92 1.91
N ASP A 35 12.23 -6.86 1.06
CA ASP A 35 13.08 -6.50 -0.08
C ASP A 35 12.35 -5.63 -1.11
N ALA A 36 11.07 -5.92 -1.37
CA ALA A 36 10.24 -5.13 -2.26
C ALA A 36 10.15 -3.66 -1.81
N ILE A 37 9.93 -3.40 -0.51
CA ILE A 37 9.94 -2.05 0.07
C ILE A 37 11.34 -1.42 -0.06
N ALA A 38 12.40 -2.17 0.20
CA ALA A 38 13.76 -1.67 0.03
C ALA A 38 14.08 -1.30 -1.42
N ARG A 39 13.57 -2.05 -2.40
CA ARG A 39 13.70 -1.72 -3.84
C ARG A 39 12.94 -0.44 -4.20
N LEU A 40 11.75 -0.24 -3.65
CA LEU A 40 11.00 1.01 -3.81
C LEU A 40 11.78 2.20 -3.27
N ASN A 41 12.32 2.12 -2.05
CA ASN A 41 13.13 3.20 -1.48
C ASN A 41 14.37 3.51 -2.34
N ARG A 42 15.10 2.47 -2.80
CA ARG A 42 16.25 2.65 -3.71
C ARG A 42 15.87 3.33 -5.03
N ALA A 43 14.63 3.16 -5.49
CA ALA A 43 14.10 3.83 -6.68
C ALA A 43 13.53 5.24 -6.40
N GLY A 44 13.68 5.73 -5.16
CA GLY A 44 13.25 7.07 -4.75
C GLY A 44 11.78 7.18 -4.36
N TYR A 45 11.12 6.05 -4.07
CA TYR A 45 9.77 6.06 -3.52
C TYR A 45 9.77 6.28 -2.00
N SER A 46 8.92 7.19 -1.54
CA SER A 46 8.48 7.24 -0.15
C SER A 46 7.37 6.23 0.05
N VAL A 47 7.60 5.24 0.91
CA VAL A 47 6.63 4.16 1.18
C VAL A 47 5.84 4.50 2.43
N VAL A 48 4.51 4.49 2.32
CA VAL A 48 3.57 4.79 3.41
C VAL A 48 2.64 3.60 3.61
N VAL A 49 2.33 3.29 4.86
CA VAL A 49 1.37 2.24 5.22
C VAL A 49 0.03 2.86 5.63
N ALA A 50 -1.08 2.30 5.13
CA ALA A 50 -2.45 2.65 5.52
C ALA A 50 -3.21 1.37 5.91
N THR A 51 -3.43 1.14 7.20
CA THR A 51 -3.93 -0.14 7.70
C THR A 51 -5.12 -0.03 8.66
N ASN A 52 -6.08 -0.96 8.57
CA ASN A 52 -7.17 -1.10 9.53
C ASN A 52 -6.77 -2.04 10.67
N GLN A 53 -6.78 -1.53 11.89
CA GLN A 53 -6.36 -2.26 13.11
C GLN A 53 -7.48 -2.36 14.15
N SER A 54 -8.63 -2.90 13.75
CA SER A 54 -9.82 -2.99 14.61
C SER A 54 -9.68 -3.94 15.81
N GLY A 55 -8.61 -4.71 15.89
CA GLY A 55 -8.28 -5.49 17.07
C GLY A 55 -8.13 -4.63 18.32
N ILE A 56 -7.63 -3.38 18.16
CA ILE A 56 -7.52 -2.40 19.23
C ILE A 56 -8.92 -2.03 19.74
N GLY A 57 -9.81 -1.59 18.86
CA GLY A 57 -11.19 -1.24 19.25
C GLY A 57 -12.00 -2.41 19.83
N ARG A 58 -11.57 -3.65 19.56
CA ARG A 58 -12.14 -4.88 20.14
C ARG A 58 -11.48 -5.29 21.45
N GLY A 59 -10.42 -4.59 21.90
CA GLY A 59 -9.67 -4.94 23.08
C GLY A 59 -8.88 -6.24 22.99
N LEU A 60 -8.48 -6.66 21.77
CA LEU A 60 -7.70 -7.88 21.54
C LEU A 60 -6.20 -7.65 21.70
N PHE A 61 -5.75 -6.44 21.50
CA PHE A 61 -4.40 -5.93 21.74
C PHE A 61 -4.46 -4.42 21.90
N ASP A 62 -3.42 -3.79 22.39
CA ASP A 62 -3.36 -2.35 22.64
C ASP A 62 -2.41 -1.61 21.69
N LEU A 63 -2.21 -0.32 21.96
CA LEU A 63 -1.32 0.52 21.13
C LEU A 63 0.15 0.13 21.30
N ASP A 64 0.56 -0.33 22.47
CA ASP A 64 1.94 -0.75 22.74
C ASP A 64 2.26 -2.03 21.93
N ASP A 65 1.30 -2.96 21.85
CA ASP A 65 1.41 -4.15 21.00
C ASP A 65 1.53 -3.77 19.51
N LEU A 66 0.71 -2.80 19.05
CA LEU A 66 0.77 -2.32 17.68
C LEU A 66 2.12 -1.66 17.37
N GLU A 67 2.59 -0.81 18.28
CA GLU A 67 3.87 -0.11 18.15
C GLU A 67 5.04 -1.11 18.09
N ALA A 68 5.04 -2.13 18.95
CA ALA A 68 6.05 -3.19 18.93
C ALA A 68 6.07 -3.97 17.60
N MET A 69 4.90 -4.23 16.99
CA MET A 69 4.83 -4.82 15.64
C MET A 69 5.40 -3.88 14.57
N HIS A 70 5.13 -2.58 14.65
CA HIS A 70 5.66 -1.56 13.73
C HIS A 70 7.19 -1.36 13.92
N GLU A 71 7.70 -1.45 15.14
CA GLU A 71 9.14 -1.44 15.41
C GLU A 71 9.84 -2.65 14.80
N LYS A 72 9.23 -3.85 14.89
CA LYS A 72 9.76 -5.04 14.21
C LYS A 72 9.85 -4.84 12.70
N LEU A 73 8.79 -4.30 12.08
CA LEU A 73 8.80 -3.98 10.65
C LEU A 73 9.92 -2.99 10.32
N SER A 74 10.00 -1.89 11.07
CA SER A 74 11.02 -0.85 10.88
C SER A 74 12.44 -1.38 11.05
N GLY A 75 12.65 -2.27 12.03
CA GLY A 75 13.93 -2.94 12.25
C GLY A 75 14.35 -3.85 11.10
N LEU A 76 13.42 -4.59 10.51
CA LEU A 76 13.68 -5.43 9.34
C LEU A 76 14.01 -4.59 8.10
N LEU A 77 13.31 -3.47 7.90
CA LEU A 77 13.59 -2.54 6.81
C LEU A 77 14.96 -1.88 6.97
N ALA A 78 15.28 -1.42 8.19
CA ALA A 78 16.57 -0.80 8.48
C ALA A 78 17.76 -1.74 8.18
N GLN A 79 17.63 -3.06 8.39
CA GLN A 79 18.64 -4.06 8.01
C GLN A 79 18.88 -4.11 6.49
N GLN A 80 17.90 -3.67 5.68
CA GLN A 80 17.97 -3.55 4.22
C GLN A 80 18.33 -2.13 3.74
N GLY A 81 18.62 -1.20 4.67
CA GLY A 81 18.85 0.21 4.38
C GLY A 81 17.58 0.92 3.88
N ALA A 82 16.42 0.50 4.35
CA ALA A 82 15.11 1.00 3.95
C ALA A 82 14.31 1.51 5.15
N GLU A 83 13.30 2.34 4.87
CA GLU A 83 12.41 2.91 5.89
C GLU A 83 11.00 3.12 5.36
N LEU A 84 10.05 3.29 6.25
CA LEU A 84 8.72 3.81 5.93
C LEU A 84 8.68 5.31 6.17
N ALA A 85 8.07 6.05 5.25
CA ALA A 85 7.85 7.48 5.41
C ALA A 85 6.74 7.80 6.42
N GLY A 86 5.85 6.83 6.69
CA GLY A 86 4.82 6.92 7.72
C GLY A 86 3.94 5.68 7.79
N ILE A 87 3.29 5.50 8.93
CA ILE A 87 2.28 4.46 9.16
C ILE A 87 1.01 5.13 9.66
N PHE A 88 -0.08 4.99 8.91
CA PHE A 88 -1.40 5.50 9.24
C PHE A 88 -2.32 4.31 9.54
N TYR A 89 -2.98 4.32 10.69
CA TYR A 89 -3.84 3.22 11.09
C TYR A 89 -5.19 3.69 11.63
N CYS A 90 -6.20 2.85 11.47
CA CYS A 90 -7.51 3.04 12.06
C CYS A 90 -7.74 1.98 13.15
N PRO A 91 -7.87 2.38 14.42
CA PRO A 91 -8.10 1.45 15.53
C PRO A 91 -9.57 1.02 15.68
N HIS A 92 -10.49 1.67 14.95
CA HIS A 92 -11.92 1.53 15.16
C HIS A 92 -12.50 0.24 14.57
N THR A 93 -13.58 -0.24 15.18
CA THR A 93 -14.40 -1.33 14.67
C THR A 93 -15.32 -0.84 13.54
N PRO A 94 -15.94 -1.75 12.75
CA PRO A 94 -16.94 -1.35 11.76
C PRO A 94 -18.14 -0.60 12.35
N ASP A 95 -18.51 -0.93 13.61
CA ASP A 95 -19.70 -0.38 14.29
C ASP A 95 -19.48 1.07 14.76
N ASP A 96 -18.23 1.53 14.81
CA ASP A 96 -17.90 2.92 15.17
C ASP A 96 -18.20 3.92 14.05
N HIS A 97 -18.48 3.46 12.83
CA HIS A 97 -18.80 4.29 11.65
C HIS A 97 -17.84 5.47 11.46
N CYS A 98 -16.56 5.30 11.78
CA CYS A 98 -15.56 6.35 11.68
C CYS A 98 -15.18 6.67 10.23
N HIS A 99 -14.64 7.86 10.02
CA HIS A 99 -14.17 8.30 8.69
C HIS A 99 -12.84 7.65 8.27
N CYS A 100 -12.01 7.19 9.23
CA CYS A 100 -10.68 6.68 8.93
C CYS A 100 -10.63 5.20 8.50
N ARG A 101 -11.66 4.39 8.82
CA ARG A 101 -11.65 2.97 8.48
C ARG A 101 -11.90 2.73 6.99
N LYS A 102 -10.93 2.16 6.28
CA LYS A 102 -11.12 1.69 4.89
C LYS A 102 -12.37 0.79 4.80
N PRO A 103 -13.29 0.99 3.81
CA PRO A 103 -13.08 1.74 2.56
C PRO A 103 -13.30 3.26 2.65
N ALA A 104 -13.63 3.83 3.82
CA ALA A 104 -13.69 5.29 3.97
C ALA A 104 -12.31 5.92 3.73
N PRO A 105 -12.25 7.16 3.18
CA PRO A 105 -11.02 7.75 2.67
C PRO A 105 -10.10 8.35 3.74
N GLY A 106 -10.50 8.41 5.01
CA GLY A 106 -9.83 9.23 6.02
C GLY A 106 -8.35 8.92 6.29
N LEU A 107 -7.88 7.66 6.10
CA LEU A 107 -6.45 7.38 6.14
C LEU A 107 -5.72 7.99 4.93
N ILE A 108 -6.36 7.96 3.77
CA ILE A 108 -5.79 8.53 2.54
C ILE A 108 -5.81 10.07 2.60
N ASP A 109 -6.87 10.66 3.17
CA ASP A 109 -6.94 12.11 3.47
C ASP A 109 -5.79 12.53 4.39
N ALA A 110 -5.53 11.75 5.44
CA ALA A 110 -4.45 12.03 6.38
C ALA A 110 -3.07 11.97 5.70
N ILE A 111 -2.84 10.98 4.83
CA ILE A 111 -1.62 10.87 4.04
C ILE A 111 -1.46 12.08 3.11
N ALA A 112 -2.51 12.46 2.36
CA ALA A 112 -2.48 13.62 1.47
C ALA A 112 -2.13 14.91 2.24
N SER A 113 -2.69 15.08 3.43
CA SER A 113 -2.45 16.23 4.31
C SER A 113 -1.03 16.25 4.87
N GLU A 114 -0.54 15.12 5.37
CA GLU A 114 0.78 15.01 5.99
C GLU A 114 1.91 15.31 4.98
N PHE A 115 1.79 14.75 3.78
CA PHE A 115 2.81 14.95 2.75
C PHE A 115 2.59 16.22 1.91
N GLY A 116 1.44 16.89 2.04
CA GLY A 116 1.13 18.11 1.29
C GLY A 116 1.11 17.90 -0.23
N VAL A 117 0.71 16.73 -0.70
CA VAL A 117 0.75 16.34 -2.13
C VAL A 117 -0.60 15.84 -2.63
N SER A 118 -0.83 15.97 -3.93
CA SER A 118 -1.92 15.27 -4.61
C SER A 118 -1.57 13.79 -4.70
N LEU A 119 -2.53 12.93 -4.39
CA LEU A 119 -2.39 11.47 -4.51
C LEU A 119 -2.90 10.94 -5.86
N ASN A 120 -3.27 11.81 -6.81
CA ASN A 120 -3.69 11.40 -8.14
C ASN A 120 -2.58 10.59 -8.83
N GLY A 121 -2.91 9.35 -9.21
CA GLY A 121 -1.99 8.41 -9.84
C GLY A 121 -0.99 7.75 -8.87
N VAL A 122 -1.04 8.04 -7.58
CA VAL A 122 -0.21 7.36 -6.57
C VAL A 122 -0.65 5.90 -6.45
N PRO A 123 0.27 4.92 -6.59
CA PRO A 123 -0.07 3.52 -6.41
C PRO A 123 -0.56 3.24 -4.99
N LEU A 124 -1.69 2.55 -4.89
CA LEU A 124 -2.23 2.02 -3.64
C LEU A 124 -2.35 0.51 -3.77
N ILE A 125 -1.53 -0.22 -3.01
CA ILE A 125 -1.43 -1.68 -3.07
C ILE A 125 -2.13 -2.28 -1.88
N GLY A 126 -3.12 -3.13 -2.14
CA GLY A 126 -3.90 -3.83 -1.12
C GLY A 126 -4.27 -5.24 -1.53
N ASP A 127 -4.74 -6.03 -0.57
CA ASP A 127 -5.26 -7.38 -0.79
C ASP A 127 -6.79 -7.43 -0.73
N SER A 128 -7.44 -6.36 -0.31
CA SER A 128 -8.89 -6.33 -0.12
C SER A 128 -9.57 -5.22 -0.93
N LEU A 129 -10.84 -5.43 -1.27
CA LEU A 129 -11.66 -4.44 -1.95
C LEU A 129 -11.68 -3.09 -1.19
N ARG A 130 -11.69 -3.14 0.15
CA ARG A 130 -11.70 -1.94 1.00
C ARG A 130 -10.47 -1.08 0.83
N ASP A 131 -9.31 -1.70 0.61
CA ASP A 131 -8.07 -0.97 0.37
C ASP A 131 -8.15 -0.20 -0.94
N LEU A 132 -8.53 -0.90 -2.01
CA LEU A 132 -8.62 -0.33 -3.35
C LEU A 132 -9.65 0.81 -3.42
N GLN A 133 -10.80 0.64 -2.75
CA GLN A 133 -11.86 1.65 -2.69
C GLN A 133 -11.44 2.91 -1.92
N ALA A 134 -10.64 2.78 -0.86
CA ALA A 134 -10.24 3.91 -0.03
C ALA A 134 -9.50 5.01 -0.81
N GLY A 135 -8.77 4.64 -1.85
CA GLY A 135 -8.00 5.58 -2.68
C GLY A 135 -8.78 6.23 -3.82
N LEU A 136 -10.02 5.79 -4.11
CA LEU A 136 -10.77 6.27 -5.29
C LEU A 136 -11.06 7.78 -5.24
N SER A 137 -11.40 8.33 -4.06
CA SER A 137 -11.68 9.75 -3.89
C SER A 137 -10.47 10.65 -4.19
N HIS A 138 -9.28 10.11 -4.06
CA HIS A 138 -8.01 10.78 -4.37
C HIS A 138 -7.43 10.39 -5.72
N GLN A 139 -8.17 9.59 -6.50
CA GLN A 139 -7.72 9.10 -7.82
C GLN A 139 -6.39 8.33 -7.73
N CYS A 140 -6.14 7.63 -6.62
CA CYS A 140 -5.02 6.71 -6.50
C CYS A 140 -5.13 5.61 -7.56
N THR A 141 -3.99 5.07 -7.99
CA THR A 141 -3.96 3.91 -8.88
C THR A 141 -4.03 2.63 -8.05
N PRO A 142 -5.15 1.91 -8.05
CA PRO A 142 -5.30 0.69 -7.27
C PRO A 142 -4.51 -0.46 -7.87
N ILE A 143 -3.85 -1.24 -7.02
CA ILE A 143 -3.14 -2.47 -7.38
C ILE A 143 -3.55 -3.56 -6.38
N LEU A 144 -3.97 -4.71 -6.89
CA LEU A 144 -4.35 -5.85 -6.07
C LEU A 144 -3.19 -6.85 -6.00
N VAL A 145 -2.92 -7.38 -4.81
CA VAL A 145 -2.06 -8.56 -4.63
C VAL A 145 -2.88 -9.74 -4.16
N ARG A 146 -2.54 -10.97 -4.62
CA ARG A 146 -3.28 -12.21 -4.32
C ARG A 146 -3.01 -12.77 -2.94
N THR A 147 -1.95 -12.30 -2.28
CA THR A 147 -1.68 -12.63 -0.87
C THR A 147 -2.83 -12.21 0.04
N GLY A 148 -2.86 -12.66 1.28
CA GLY A 148 -3.94 -12.37 2.21
C GLY A 148 -5.31 -12.76 1.67
N LYS A 149 -6.20 -11.80 1.52
CA LYS A 149 -7.56 -11.94 0.97
C LYS A 149 -7.65 -11.71 -0.53
N GLY A 150 -6.52 -11.43 -1.19
CA GLY A 150 -6.49 -10.95 -2.57
C GLY A 150 -7.10 -11.90 -3.58
N THR A 151 -6.87 -13.22 -3.46
CA THR A 151 -7.52 -14.21 -4.36
C THR A 151 -9.05 -14.16 -4.26
N ALA A 152 -9.60 -13.96 -3.06
CA ALA A 152 -11.06 -13.83 -2.89
C ALA A 152 -11.55 -12.47 -3.42
N THR A 153 -10.76 -11.42 -3.27
CA THR A 153 -11.03 -10.08 -3.80
C THR A 153 -11.05 -10.08 -5.33
N GLU A 154 -10.07 -10.71 -5.98
CA GLU A 154 -10.01 -10.84 -7.44
C GLU A 154 -11.27 -11.52 -8.01
N LYS A 155 -11.73 -12.61 -7.36
CA LYS A 155 -12.98 -13.28 -7.73
C LYS A 155 -14.20 -12.37 -7.62
N LYS A 156 -14.27 -11.54 -6.56
CA LYS A 156 -15.36 -10.57 -6.39
C LYS A 156 -15.34 -9.50 -7.48
N LEU A 157 -14.17 -8.95 -7.80
CA LEU A 157 -14.02 -7.96 -8.87
C LEU A 157 -14.46 -8.52 -10.21
N SER A 158 -14.09 -9.76 -10.52
CA SER A 158 -14.47 -10.42 -11.77
C SER A 158 -15.97 -10.71 -11.89
N SER A 159 -16.67 -10.88 -10.76
CA SER A 159 -18.11 -11.21 -10.71
C SER A 159 -19.03 -9.99 -10.64
N GLN A 160 -18.50 -8.79 -10.41
CA GLN A 160 -19.27 -7.55 -10.23
C GLN A 160 -18.87 -6.50 -11.27
N PRO A 161 -19.47 -6.51 -12.48
CA PRO A 161 -19.05 -5.69 -13.61
C PRO A 161 -19.18 -4.16 -13.38
N GLU A 162 -19.88 -3.74 -12.35
CA GLU A 162 -20.16 -2.32 -12.07
C GLU A 162 -19.06 -1.63 -11.24
N ILE A 163 -18.00 -2.36 -10.87
CA ILE A 163 -16.95 -1.82 -10.01
C ILE A 163 -15.85 -1.19 -10.87
N GLU A 164 -15.59 0.10 -10.70
CA GLU A 164 -14.50 0.86 -11.35
C GLU A 164 -13.12 0.20 -11.21
N LEU A 165 -12.99 -0.71 -10.25
CA LEU A 165 -11.74 -1.41 -9.93
C LEU A 165 -11.45 -2.66 -10.76
N GLN A 166 -12.33 -3.04 -11.70
CA GLN A 166 -12.13 -4.24 -12.53
C GLN A 166 -10.84 -4.22 -13.37
N GLN A 167 -10.35 -3.03 -13.66
CA GLN A 167 -9.12 -2.85 -14.44
C GLN A 167 -7.88 -2.70 -13.56
N ALA A 168 -8.01 -2.83 -12.24
CA ALA A 168 -6.86 -2.79 -11.34
C ALA A 168 -5.89 -3.92 -11.69
N PRO A 169 -4.61 -3.64 -11.92
CA PRO A 169 -3.60 -4.67 -12.12
C PRO A 169 -3.56 -5.62 -10.92
N VAL A 170 -3.38 -6.92 -11.19
CA VAL A 170 -3.35 -7.97 -10.17
C VAL A 170 -2.03 -8.71 -10.25
N PHE A 171 -1.36 -8.87 -9.11
CA PHE A 171 -0.08 -9.57 -8.99
C PHE A 171 -0.16 -10.64 -7.89
N ASP A 172 0.74 -11.61 -7.92
CA ASP A 172 0.72 -12.68 -6.92
C ASP A 172 1.07 -12.17 -5.52
N ASP A 173 1.99 -11.20 -5.43
CA ASP A 173 2.49 -10.62 -4.19
C ASP A 173 3.01 -9.18 -4.38
N LEU A 174 3.52 -8.60 -3.29
CA LEU A 174 4.10 -7.25 -3.30
C LEU A 174 5.36 -7.18 -4.18
N ASP A 175 6.16 -8.23 -4.23
CA ASP A 175 7.40 -8.26 -4.99
C ASP A 175 7.14 -8.08 -6.49
N GLN A 176 6.16 -8.81 -7.05
CA GLN A 176 5.74 -8.65 -8.45
C GLN A 176 5.07 -7.29 -8.72
N ALA A 177 4.27 -6.79 -7.79
CA ALA A 177 3.67 -5.47 -7.93
C ALA A 177 4.74 -4.37 -8.00
N VAL A 178 5.81 -4.50 -7.21
CA VAL A 178 6.95 -3.58 -7.24
C VAL A 178 7.75 -3.71 -8.53
N ASP A 179 7.98 -4.92 -9.05
CA ASP A 179 8.60 -5.13 -10.38
C ASP A 179 7.85 -4.37 -11.47
N TYR A 180 6.53 -4.45 -11.46
CA TYR A 180 5.69 -3.72 -12.41
C TYR A 180 5.84 -2.20 -12.28
N LEU A 181 5.81 -1.64 -11.06
CA LEU A 181 5.99 -0.20 -10.84
C LEU A 181 7.35 0.28 -11.32
N LEU A 182 8.41 -0.44 -10.98
CA LEU A 182 9.77 -0.07 -11.37
C LEU A 182 10.03 -0.19 -12.88
N ALA A 183 9.35 -1.10 -13.57
CA ALA A 183 9.39 -1.21 -15.01
C ALA A 183 8.72 0.00 -15.69
N GLN A 184 7.55 0.42 -15.20
CA GLN A 184 6.87 1.61 -15.73
C GLN A 184 7.68 2.89 -15.59
N ASP A 185 8.42 3.04 -14.50
CA ASP A 185 9.28 4.20 -14.30
C ASP A 185 10.39 4.29 -15.34
N LYS A 186 11.04 3.16 -15.65
CA LYS A 186 12.10 3.08 -16.67
C LYS A 186 11.59 3.46 -18.07
N ASP A 187 10.36 3.11 -18.39
CA ASP A 187 9.78 3.44 -19.70
C ASP A 187 9.42 4.93 -19.80
N LYS A 188 8.89 5.52 -18.71
CA LYS A 188 8.63 6.97 -18.65
C LYS A 188 9.90 7.81 -18.78
N ASP A 189 11.03 7.36 -18.26
CA ASP A 189 12.30 8.08 -18.37
C ASP A 189 12.89 7.98 -19.78
N LYS A 190 12.75 6.84 -20.47
CA LYS A 190 13.17 6.70 -21.88
C LYS A 190 12.37 7.59 -22.83
N ASP A 191 11.09 7.80 -22.59
CA ASP A 191 10.27 8.66 -23.44
C ASP A 191 10.59 10.14 -23.24
N LYS A 192 10.93 10.57 -22.03
CA LYS A 192 11.41 11.93 -21.75
C LYS A 192 12.74 12.26 -22.45
N ASP A 193 13.63 11.28 -22.56
CA ASP A 193 14.91 11.48 -23.24
C ASP A 193 14.76 11.56 -24.78
N LYS A 194 13.82 10.81 -25.35
CA LYS A 194 13.49 10.90 -26.79
C LYS A 194 12.87 12.25 -27.19
N ASP A 195 12.10 12.87 -26.30
CA ASP A 195 11.50 14.19 -26.59
C ASP A 195 12.53 15.32 -26.48
N LYS A 196 13.53 15.19 -25.61
CA LYS A 196 14.65 16.18 -25.53
C LYS A 196 15.56 16.16 -26.74
N ASP A 197 15.73 15.03 -27.42
CA ASP A 197 16.56 14.93 -28.61
C ASP A 197 15.85 15.49 -29.86
N LYS A 198 14.52 15.45 -29.92
CA LYS A 198 13.72 16.05 -31.00
C LYS A 198 13.71 17.58 -31.00
N ASP A 199 13.92 18.21 -29.85
CA ASP A 199 14.01 19.69 -29.76
C ASP A 199 15.38 20.25 -30.11
N LYS A 200 16.44 19.40 -30.13
CA LYS A 200 17.79 19.82 -30.54
C LYS A 200 18.01 19.85 -32.04
N ASP A 201 17.16 19.21 -32.83
CA ASP A 201 17.26 19.19 -34.31
C ASP A 201 16.46 20.31 -34.99
N LYS A 202 15.96 21.30 -34.22
CA LYS A 202 15.16 22.43 -34.73
C LYS A 202 15.83 23.81 -34.69
N ASP A 203 17.13 23.86 -34.35
CA ASP A 203 17.93 25.11 -34.37
C ASP A 203 18.89 25.18 -35.59
#